data_d6392c39deff697044a543c6e9b2a201
#
_entry.id   d6392c39deff697044a543c6e9b2a201
#
_cell.length_a   1.000
_cell.length_b   1.000
_cell.length_c   1.000
_cell.angle_alpha   90.00
_cell.angle_beta   90.00
_cell.angle_gamma   90.00
#
_symmetry.space_group_name_H-M   'P 1'
#
loop_
_entity.id
_entity.type
_entity.pdbx_description
1 polymer ?
#
loop_
_entity_poly.entity_id
_entity_poly.type
_entity_poly.pdbx_seq_one_letter_code
_entity_poly.pdbx_strand_id
1 'polypeptide(L)'
;MQNLSLDITAGAILSSAFICRVFGVPASTSMLLGLGIAIWLIYTADHLLDARKVTGEATNPRHRFHQQYFKHIVVVAVLLFCLGVYNATRLSQSTIELGLILAGLSGIYFVYLALSKSDKHKEFFAAVVYSAGVFTGPVSLLPSFETLHAITFIQFFLLASVNLLLFPLFEVEMDDLESMNSIALRQGRKVILGRALTLLIIKALLIIAGFILGYNQQGQQFVFIAMGLVLLLMVIQPDWFRKANRYKLAGDGIFLIPGLALL
;
A
#
# COMPACT_ATOMS: atom_id res chain seq x y z
N MET A 1 9.85 4.20 13.07
CA MET A 1 8.53 4.09 12.45
C MET A 1 8.59 3.26 11.17
N GLN A 2 9.49 3.56 10.23
CA GLN A 2 9.62 2.86 8.94
C GLN A 2 9.91 1.34 9.07
N ASN A 3 10.77 0.91 10.00
CA ASN A 3 11.06 -0.51 10.18
C ASN A 3 9.86 -1.33 10.67
N LEU A 4 8.86 -0.70 11.27
CA LEU A 4 7.64 -1.33 11.78
C LEU A 4 6.42 -1.07 10.89
N SER A 5 6.57 -0.48 9.70
CA SER A 5 5.49 -0.17 8.75
C SER A 5 4.32 0.64 9.36
N LEU A 6 4.59 1.43 10.41
CA LEU A 6 3.58 2.25 11.08
C LEU A 6 3.12 3.42 10.21
N ASP A 7 3.99 3.95 9.37
CA ASP A 7 3.74 4.99 8.39
C ASP A 7 2.75 4.51 7.31
N ILE A 8 2.97 3.34 6.74
CA ILE A 8 2.07 2.72 5.77
C ILE A 8 0.71 2.42 6.42
N THR A 9 0.72 1.90 7.65
CA THR A 9 -0.49 1.62 8.42
C THR A 9 -1.30 2.89 8.68
N ALA A 10 -0.65 3.96 9.14
CA ALA A 10 -1.30 5.25 9.35
C ALA A 10 -1.83 5.82 8.03
N GLY A 11 -1.06 5.71 6.95
CA GLY A 11 -1.47 6.10 5.61
C GLY A 11 -2.72 5.37 5.12
N ALA A 12 -2.83 4.06 5.36
CA ALA A 12 -4.01 3.27 5.02
C ALA A 12 -5.25 3.72 5.82
N ILE A 13 -5.10 3.94 7.13
CA ILE A 13 -6.19 4.41 8.00
C ILE A 13 -6.69 5.79 7.54
N LEU A 14 -5.79 6.75 7.32
CA LEU A 14 -6.14 8.10 6.88
C LEU A 14 -6.75 8.11 5.48
N SER A 15 -6.21 7.31 4.56
CA SER A 15 -6.76 7.14 3.22
C SER A 15 -8.17 6.55 3.28
N SER A 16 -8.41 5.51 4.09
CA SER A 16 -9.74 4.90 4.24
C SER A 16 -10.75 5.87 4.85
N ALA A 17 -10.35 6.62 5.89
CA ALA A 17 -11.22 7.66 6.48
C ALA A 17 -11.56 8.74 5.45
N PHE A 18 -10.60 9.15 4.63
CA PHE A 18 -10.83 10.10 3.54
C PHE A 18 -11.79 9.54 2.48
N ILE A 19 -11.63 8.28 2.07
CA ILE A 19 -12.55 7.63 1.13
C ILE A 19 -13.96 7.51 1.72
N CYS A 20 -14.10 7.22 3.02
CA CYS A 20 -15.40 7.28 3.69
C CYS A 20 -16.06 8.66 3.54
N ARG A 21 -15.31 9.75 3.75
CA ARG A 21 -15.81 11.11 3.56
C ARG A 21 -16.22 11.37 2.11
N VAL A 22 -15.42 10.91 1.15
CA VAL A 22 -15.71 11.04 -0.30
C VAL A 22 -16.98 10.28 -0.68
N PHE A 23 -17.19 9.09 -0.12
CA PHE A 23 -18.35 8.24 -0.41
C PHE A 23 -19.59 8.60 0.43
N GLY A 24 -19.47 9.55 1.37
CA GLY A 24 -20.57 9.95 2.25
C GLY A 24 -20.98 8.86 3.25
N VAL A 25 -20.06 7.94 3.60
CA VAL A 25 -20.31 6.87 4.56
C VAL A 25 -19.54 7.09 5.88
N PRO A 26 -20.04 6.59 7.03
CA PRO A 26 -19.40 6.82 8.31
C PRO A 26 -18.08 6.04 8.44
N ALA A 27 -17.01 6.70 8.91
CA ALA A 27 -15.74 6.07 9.28
C ALA A 27 -15.80 5.62 10.74
N SER A 28 -16.14 4.35 11.02
CA SER A 28 -16.16 3.84 12.38
C SER A 28 -14.76 3.51 12.90
N THR A 29 -14.52 3.74 14.20
CA THR A 29 -13.24 3.42 14.85
C THR A 29 -12.88 1.94 14.69
N SER A 30 -13.85 1.03 14.83
CA SER A 30 -13.61 -0.41 14.67
C SER A 30 -13.18 -0.78 13.26
N MET A 31 -13.76 -0.15 12.23
CA MET A 31 -13.38 -0.36 10.84
C MET A 31 -11.95 0.11 10.56
N LEU A 32 -11.60 1.31 11.01
CA LEU A 32 -10.26 1.87 10.83
C LEU A 32 -9.20 1.09 11.63
N LEU A 33 -9.53 0.67 12.85
CA LEU A 33 -8.66 -0.18 13.66
C LEU A 33 -8.45 -1.56 13.01
N GLY A 34 -9.51 -2.18 12.51
CA GLY A 34 -9.43 -3.45 11.80
C GLY A 34 -8.53 -3.37 10.56
N LEU A 35 -8.69 -2.30 9.76
CA LEU A 35 -7.82 -2.04 8.62
C LEU A 35 -6.36 -1.86 9.06
N GLY A 36 -6.10 -1.05 10.08
CA GLY A 36 -4.75 -0.81 10.59
C GLY A 36 -4.07 -2.10 11.04
N ILE A 37 -4.78 -2.95 11.79
CA ILE A 37 -4.27 -4.27 12.23
C ILE A 37 -3.97 -5.14 11.01
N ALA A 38 -4.90 -5.24 10.05
CA ALA A 38 -4.72 -6.08 8.86
C ALA A 38 -3.52 -5.65 8.02
N ILE A 39 -3.39 -4.35 7.70
CA ILE A 39 -2.27 -3.81 6.93
C ILE A 39 -0.95 -4.04 7.68
N TRP A 40 -0.91 -3.76 8.98
CA TRP A 40 0.30 -3.98 9.77
C TRP A 40 0.73 -5.46 9.78
N LEU A 41 -0.22 -6.38 9.94
CA LEU A 41 0.05 -7.83 9.93
C LEU A 41 0.58 -8.30 8.57
N ILE A 42 -0.02 -7.84 7.47
CA ILE A 42 0.38 -8.20 6.10
C ILE A 42 1.81 -7.72 5.82
N TYR A 43 2.11 -6.45 6.08
CA TYR A 43 3.45 -5.90 5.85
C TYR A 43 4.50 -6.51 6.79
N THR A 44 4.13 -6.77 8.05
CA THR A 44 5.03 -7.45 9.00
C THR A 44 5.34 -8.87 8.55
N ALA A 45 4.35 -9.63 8.07
CA ALA A 45 4.54 -10.98 7.53
C ALA A 45 5.47 -10.94 6.30
N ASP A 46 5.26 -10.01 5.37
CA ASP A 46 6.12 -9.82 4.20
C ASP A 46 7.58 -9.55 4.61
N HIS A 47 7.80 -8.62 5.52
CA HIS A 47 9.14 -8.28 6.00
C HIS A 47 9.83 -9.42 6.76
N LEU A 48 9.08 -10.20 7.55
CA LEU A 48 9.61 -11.38 8.22
C LEU A 48 9.99 -12.48 7.22
N LEU A 49 9.21 -12.67 6.16
CA LEU A 49 9.51 -13.61 5.08
C LEU A 49 10.75 -13.17 4.29
N ASP A 50 10.85 -11.89 3.92
CA ASP A 50 12.00 -11.37 3.20
C ASP A 50 13.27 -11.43 4.05
N ALA A 51 13.20 -11.06 5.34
CA ALA A 51 14.33 -11.18 6.26
C ALA A 51 14.85 -12.65 6.42
N ARG A 52 13.97 -13.64 6.28
CA ARG A 52 14.33 -15.07 6.30
C ARG A 52 14.98 -15.57 5.01
N LYS A 53 14.74 -14.93 3.87
CA LYS A 53 15.37 -15.30 2.58
C LYS A 53 16.86 -14.91 2.56
N VAL A 54 17.25 -13.88 3.34
CA VAL A 54 18.62 -13.41 3.40
C VAL A 54 19.49 -14.39 4.20
N THR A 55 20.53 -14.93 3.56
CA THR A 55 21.50 -15.82 4.20
C THR A 55 22.56 -14.99 4.93
N GLY A 56 22.68 -15.20 6.26
CA GLY A 56 23.59 -14.45 7.11
C GLY A 56 22.98 -13.16 7.66
N GLU A 57 23.84 -12.21 8.07
CA GLU A 57 23.40 -10.92 8.59
C GLU A 57 22.97 -10.01 7.43
N ALA A 58 21.74 -9.50 7.48
CA ALA A 58 21.18 -8.66 6.43
C ALA A 58 21.92 -7.31 6.33
N THR A 59 22.15 -6.85 5.11
CA THR A 59 22.73 -5.53 4.80
C THR A 59 21.67 -4.43 4.91
N ASN A 60 20.44 -4.73 4.47
CA ASN A 60 19.31 -3.81 4.59
C ASN A 60 18.92 -3.64 6.07
N PRO A 61 18.94 -2.41 6.62
CA PRO A 61 18.60 -2.15 8.02
C PRO A 61 17.23 -2.70 8.45
N ARG A 62 16.25 -2.71 7.52
CA ARG A 62 14.90 -3.24 7.77
C ARG A 62 14.94 -4.76 7.94
N HIS A 63 15.63 -5.48 7.05
CA HIS A 63 15.77 -6.94 7.15
C HIS A 63 16.56 -7.34 8.41
N ARG A 64 17.66 -6.63 8.71
CA ARG A 64 18.44 -6.82 9.95
C ARG A 64 17.60 -6.65 11.20
N PHE A 65 16.77 -5.60 11.26
CA PHE A 65 15.86 -5.38 12.38
C PHE A 65 14.89 -6.54 12.55
N HIS A 66 14.30 -7.05 11.46
CA HIS A 66 13.35 -8.18 11.52
C HIS A 66 14.06 -9.50 11.85
N GLN A 67 15.32 -9.73 11.45
CA GLN A 67 16.12 -10.87 11.89
C GLN A 67 16.38 -10.80 13.40
N GLN A 68 16.84 -9.66 13.90
CA GLN A 68 17.23 -9.46 15.30
C GLN A 68 16.03 -9.58 16.25
N TYR A 69 14.90 -9.00 15.90
CA TYR A 69 13.70 -8.94 16.77
C TYR A 69 12.60 -9.92 16.37
N PHE A 70 12.93 -10.95 15.56
CA PHE A 70 11.97 -11.88 14.99
C PHE A 70 10.94 -12.40 15.99
N LYS A 71 11.40 -12.97 17.12
CA LYS A 71 10.51 -13.55 18.14
C LYS A 71 9.57 -12.51 18.77
N HIS A 72 10.07 -11.33 19.07
CA HIS A 72 9.28 -10.25 19.65
C HIS A 72 8.21 -9.75 18.67
N ILE A 73 8.58 -9.58 17.41
CA ILE A 73 7.65 -9.15 16.35
C ILE A 73 6.55 -10.20 16.16
N VAL A 74 6.87 -11.49 16.16
CA VAL A 74 5.88 -12.57 16.06
C VAL A 74 4.93 -12.56 17.24
N VAL A 75 5.41 -12.36 18.48
CA VAL A 75 4.53 -12.26 19.66
C VAL A 75 3.56 -11.09 19.52
N VAL A 76 4.06 -9.91 19.12
CA VAL A 76 3.21 -8.73 18.90
C VAL A 76 2.21 -8.98 17.78
N ALA A 77 2.61 -9.67 16.70
CA ALA A 77 1.72 -10.00 15.60
C ALA A 77 0.58 -10.93 16.04
N VAL A 78 0.88 -11.93 16.88
CA VAL A 78 -0.16 -12.81 17.46
C VAL A 78 -1.12 -12.03 18.35
N LEU A 79 -0.62 -11.14 19.21
CA LEU A 79 -1.47 -10.32 20.08
C LEU A 79 -2.38 -9.38 19.25
N LEU A 80 -1.84 -8.75 18.20
CA LEU A 80 -2.62 -7.90 17.31
C LEU A 80 -3.62 -8.72 16.48
N PHE A 81 -3.27 -9.93 16.06
CA PHE A 81 -4.21 -10.83 15.41
C PHE A 81 -5.41 -11.16 16.32
N CYS A 82 -5.14 -11.53 17.59
CA CYS A 82 -6.22 -11.78 18.57
C CYS A 82 -7.07 -10.52 18.79
N LEU A 83 -6.45 -9.33 18.88
CA LEU A 83 -7.18 -8.07 18.96
C LEU A 83 -8.03 -7.83 17.70
N GLY A 84 -7.52 -8.14 16.52
CA GLY A 84 -8.22 -8.04 15.25
C GLY A 84 -9.46 -8.93 15.20
N VAL A 85 -9.34 -10.20 15.67
CA VAL A 85 -10.46 -11.14 15.79
C VAL A 85 -11.52 -10.60 16.77
N TYR A 86 -11.10 -10.09 17.93
CA TYR A 86 -12.02 -9.44 18.85
C TYR A 86 -12.70 -8.21 18.25
N ASN A 87 -11.95 -7.35 17.55
CA ASN A 87 -12.48 -6.17 16.89
C ASN A 87 -13.47 -6.52 15.76
N ALA A 88 -13.29 -7.66 15.09
CA ALA A 88 -14.20 -8.13 14.04
C ALA A 88 -15.65 -8.31 14.53
N THR A 89 -15.86 -8.64 15.82
CA THR A 89 -17.20 -8.74 16.40
C THR A 89 -17.99 -7.42 16.42
N ARG A 90 -17.29 -6.30 16.14
CA ARG A 90 -17.86 -4.94 16.11
C ARG A 90 -18.03 -4.38 14.70
N LEU A 91 -17.67 -5.16 13.68
CA LEU A 91 -17.78 -4.77 12.27
C LEU A 91 -19.14 -5.18 11.70
N SER A 92 -19.57 -4.49 10.64
CA SER A 92 -20.73 -4.94 9.87
C SER A 92 -20.45 -6.27 9.17
N GLN A 93 -21.49 -7.09 8.96
CA GLN A 93 -21.35 -8.37 8.27
C GLN A 93 -20.70 -8.18 6.88
N SER A 94 -21.13 -7.18 6.10
CA SER A 94 -20.54 -6.89 4.78
C SER A 94 -19.05 -6.55 4.86
N THR A 95 -18.61 -5.81 5.90
CA THR A 95 -17.19 -5.51 6.10
C THR A 95 -16.39 -6.78 6.41
N ILE A 96 -16.95 -7.68 7.23
CA ILE A 96 -16.32 -8.97 7.55
C ILE A 96 -16.21 -9.84 6.29
N GLU A 97 -17.26 -9.97 5.51
CA GLU A 97 -17.29 -10.78 4.30
C GLU A 97 -16.24 -10.31 3.27
N LEU A 98 -16.21 -9.02 2.96
CA LEU A 98 -15.21 -8.46 2.05
C LEU A 98 -13.78 -8.58 2.62
N GLY A 99 -13.62 -8.35 3.93
CA GLY A 99 -12.33 -8.50 4.61
C GLY A 99 -11.81 -9.94 4.59
N LEU A 100 -12.70 -10.94 4.78
CA LEU A 100 -12.34 -12.37 4.71
C LEU A 100 -11.97 -12.80 3.29
N ILE A 101 -12.68 -12.31 2.26
CA ILE A 101 -12.31 -12.54 0.86
C ILE A 101 -10.89 -12.00 0.59
N LEU A 102 -10.62 -10.78 1.01
CA LEU A 102 -9.31 -10.14 0.80
C LEU A 102 -8.20 -10.85 1.62
N ALA A 103 -8.49 -11.25 2.85
CA ALA A 103 -7.56 -12.03 3.68
C ALA A 103 -7.26 -13.40 3.05
N GLY A 104 -8.27 -14.08 2.51
CA GLY A 104 -8.11 -15.34 1.79
C GLY A 104 -7.21 -15.19 0.55
N LEU A 105 -7.48 -14.18 -0.28
CA LEU A 105 -6.65 -13.86 -1.45
C LEU A 105 -5.20 -13.54 -1.06
N SER A 106 -5.02 -12.75 0.01
CA SER A 106 -3.68 -12.43 0.53
C SER A 106 -2.97 -13.68 1.05
N GLY A 107 -3.67 -14.55 1.78
CA GLY A 107 -3.13 -15.81 2.27
C GLY A 107 -2.69 -16.75 1.14
N ILE A 108 -3.52 -16.93 0.11
CA ILE A 108 -3.18 -17.71 -1.09
C ILE A 108 -1.92 -17.13 -1.75
N TYR A 109 -1.83 -15.81 -1.86
CA TYR A 109 -0.67 -15.17 -2.45
C TYR A 109 0.59 -15.37 -1.60
N PHE A 110 0.54 -15.27 -0.29
CA PHE A 110 1.70 -15.58 0.58
C PHE A 110 2.15 -17.03 0.46
N VAL A 111 1.21 -17.97 0.37
CA VAL A 111 1.53 -19.39 0.10
C VAL A 111 2.21 -19.52 -1.26
N TYR A 112 1.68 -18.85 -2.30
CA TYR A 112 2.32 -18.83 -3.61
C TYR A 112 3.75 -18.27 -3.56
N LEU A 113 3.99 -17.15 -2.86
CA LEU A 113 5.34 -16.57 -2.71
C LEU A 113 6.29 -17.50 -1.93
N ALA A 114 5.79 -18.20 -0.93
CA ALA A 114 6.59 -19.13 -0.14
C ALA A 114 6.99 -20.39 -0.94
N LEU A 115 6.15 -20.84 -1.86
CA LEU A 115 6.37 -22.02 -2.70
C LEU A 115 7.06 -21.69 -4.03
N SER A 116 6.86 -20.48 -4.54
CA SER A 116 7.43 -20.02 -5.81
C SER A 116 8.79 -19.37 -5.60
N LYS A 117 9.75 -19.67 -6.49
CA LYS A 117 11.02 -18.94 -6.55
C LYS A 117 10.90 -17.61 -7.33
N SER A 118 9.70 -17.22 -7.73
CA SER A 118 9.45 -16.08 -8.62
C SER A 118 8.59 -15.00 -7.95
N ASP A 119 9.18 -13.83 -7.70
CA ASP A 119 8.50 -12.64 -7.16
C ASP A 119 7.99 -11.69 -8.27
N LYS A 120 7.67 -12.25 -9.46
CA LYS A 120 7.40 -11.44 -10.68
C LYS A 120 6.23 -10.45 -10.56
N HIS A 121 5.27 -10.73 -9.70
CA HIS A 121 4.03 -9.96 -9.57
C HIS A 121 3.83 -9.38 -8.17
N LYS A 122 4.89 -9.37 -7.34
CA LYS A 122 4.81 -8.97 -5.92
C LYS A 122 4.28 -7.55 -5.79
N GLU A 123 4.84 -6.60 -6.52
CA GLU A 123 4.49 -5.18 -6.45
C GLU A 123 3.04 -4.92 -6.91
N PHE A 124 2.64 -5.59 -8.00
CA PHE A 124 1.27 -5.47 -8.51
C PHE A 124 0.25 -6.02 -7.50
N PHE A 125 0.51 -7.22 -6.98
CA PHE A 125 -0.39 -7.84 -6.01
C PHE A 125 -0.46 -7.04 -4.71
N ALA A 126 0.66 -6.54 -4.21
CA ALA A 126 0.71 -5.66 -3.05
C ALA A 126 -0.11 -4.38 -3.27
N ALA A 127 -0.06 -3.78 -4.49
CA ALA A 127 -0.88 -2.62 -4.83
C ALA A 127 -2.38 -2.96 -4.82
N VAL A 128 -2.77 -4.12 -5.35
CA VAL A 128 -4.17 -4.59 -5.32
C VAL A 128 -4.65 -4.78 -3.89
N VAL A 129 -3.91 -5.53 -3.06
CA VAL A 129 -4.29 -5.83 -1.68
C VAL A 129 -4.34 -4.58 -0.83
N TYR A 130 -3.35 -3.69 -0.95
CA TYR A 130 -3.32 -2.42 -0.23
C TYR A 130 -4.53 -1.54 -0.59
N SER A 131 -4.77 -1.34 -1.88
CA SER A 131 -5.90 -0.52 -2.35
C SER A 131 -7.25 -1.14 -1.98
N ALA A 132 -7.42 -2.44 -2.19
CA ALA A 132 -8.63 -3.15 -1.79
C ALA A 132 -8.87 -3.07 -0.28
N GLY A 133 -7.81 -3.20 0.54
CA GLY A 133 -7.88 -3.03 1.99
C GLY A 133 -8.40 -1.65 2.39
N VAL A 134 -7.83 -0.58 1.83
CA VAL A 134 -8.25 0.81 2.07
C VAL A 134 -9.72 1.01 1.72
N PHE A 135 -10.23 0.37 0.67
CA PHE A 135 -11.60 0.51 0.18
C PHE A 135 -12.60 -0.48 0.78
N THR A 136 -12.15 -1.55 1.44
CA THR A 136 -13.04 -2.59 2.01
C THR A 136 -14.11 -1.99 2.93
N GLY A 137 -13.71 -1.18 3.90
CA GLY A 137 -14.64 -0.54 4.82
C GLY A 137 -15.60 0.43 4.11
N PRO A 138 -15.09 1.46 3.38
CA PRO A 138 -15.94 2.39 2.65
C PRO A 138 -16.94 1.71 1.72
N VAL A 139 -16.51 0.73 0.93
CA VAL A 139 -17.38 0.03 -0.05
C VAL A 139 -18.41 -0.85 0.64
N SER A 140 -18.08 -1.50 1.77
CA SER A 140 -19.01 -2.37 2.50
C SER A 140 -20.22 -1.62 3.08
N LEU A 141 -20.15 -0.30 3.19
CA LEU A 141 -21.18 0.56 3.75
C LEU A 141 -21.99 1.29 2.68
N LEU A 142 -21.65 1.13 1.40
CA LEU A 142 -22.39 1.75 0.31
C LEU A 142 -23.76 1.07 0.12
N PRO A 143 -24.83 1.86 -0.09
CA PRO A 143 -26.12 1.31 -0.47
C PRO A 143 -26.13 0.76 -1.91
N SER A 144 -25.32 1.33 -2.79
CA SER A 144 -25.12 0.90 -4.18
C SER A 144 -23.72 1.24 -4.65
N PHE A 145 -23.16 0.41 -5.52
CA PHE A 145 -21.84 0.66 -6.12
C PHE A 145 -22.02 1.37 -7.45
N GLU A 146 -21.46 2.57 -7.57
CA GLU A 146 -21.58 3.45 -8.73
C GLU A 146 -20.25 3.59 -9.48
N THR A 147 -20.31 4.14 -10.70
CA THR A 147 -19.12 4.39 -11.55
C THR A 147 -18.09 5.30 -10.86
N LEU A 148 -18.55 6.28 -10.07
CA LEU A 148 -17.66 7.16 -9.30
C LEU A 148 -16.78 6.36 -8.31
N HIS A 149 -17.35 5.36 -7.62
CA HIS A 149 -16.62 4.53 -6.67
C HIS A 149 -15.52 3.71 -7.37
N ALA A 150 -15.84 3.16 -8.56
CA ALA A 150 -14.87 2.43 -9.38
C ALA A 150 -13.72 3.34 -9.87
N ILE A 151 -14.04 4.52 -10.38
CA ILE A 151 -13.04 5.51 -10.83
C ILE A 151 -12.12 5.92 -9.68
N THR A 152 -12.68 6.19 -8.49
CA THR A 152 -11.92 6.54 -7.29
C THR A 152 -10.97 5.41 -6.89
N PHE A 153 -11.46 4.17 -6.89
CA PHE A 153 -10.62 2.99 -6.62
C PHE A 153 -9.48 2.87 -7.63
N ILE A 154 -9.76 2.98 -8.92
CA ILE A 154 -8.74 2.85 -9.97
C ILE A 154 -7.68 3.94 -9.83
N GLN A 155 -8.06 5.19 -9.56
CA GLN A 155 -7.11 6.29 -9.36
C GLN A 155 -6.20 6.03 -8.15
N PHE A 156 -6.75 5.57 -7.03
CA PHE A 156 -5.97 5.22 -5.83
C PHE A 156 -5.05 4.02 -6.09
N PHE A 157 -5.56 2.98 -6.75
CA PHE A 157 -4.77 1.80 -7.14
C PHE A 157 -3.59 2.16 -8.05
N LEU A 158 -3.78 3.10 -9.00
CA LEU A 158 -2.69 3.57 -9.85
C LEU A 158 -1.61 4.30 -9.04
N LEU A 159 -2.00 5.11 -8.04
CA LEU A 159 -1.04 5.77 -7.13
C LEU A 159 -0.26 4.74 -6.30
N ALA A 160 -0.94 3.76 -5.72
CA ALA A 160 -0.30 2.68 -4.97
C ALA A 160 0.65 1.86 -5.85
N SER A 161 0.23 1.56 -7.09
CA SER A 161 1.05 0.82 -8.07
C SER A 161 2.33 1.57 -8.43
N VAL A 162 2.24 2.89 -8.68
CA VAL A 162 3.42 3.71 -8.96
C VAL A 162 4.35 3.73 -7.76
N ASN A 163 3.81 3.93 -6.55
CA ASN A 163 4.61 3.95 -5.34
C ASN A 163 5.40 2.65 -5.16
N LEU A 164 4.72 1.51 -5.24
CA LEU A 164 5.34 0.18 -5.08
C LEU A 164 6.32 -0.18 -6.19
N LEU A 165 6.16 0.35 -7.40
CA LEU A 165 7.14 0.20 -8.47
C LEU A 165 8.42 1.01 -8.22
N LEU A 166 8.34 2.15 -7.54
CA LEU A 166 9.48 3.03 -7.31
C LEU A 166 10.38 2.54 -6.16
N PHE A 167 9.86 1.87 -5.14
CA PHE A 167 10.67 1.40 -4.00
C PHE A 167 11.84 0.49 -4.42
N PRO A 168 11.64 -0.61 -5.18
CA PRO A 168 12.72 -1.45 -5.65
C PRO A 168 13.78 -0.71 -6.48
N LEU A 169 13.38 0.37 -7.17
CA LEU A 169 14.32 1.22 -7.91
C LEU A 169 15.34 1.92 -7.01
N PHE A 170 14.91 2.34 -5.82
CA PHE A 170 15.77 3.02 -4.86
C PHE A 170 16.59 2.05 -4.02
N GLU A 171 16.12 0.82 -3.84
CA GLU A 171 16.74 -0.23 -3.03
C GLU A 171 17.62 -1.21 -3.85
N VAL A 172 17.74 -1.00 -5.18
CA VAL A 172 18.37 -1.93 -6.13
C VAL A 172 19.78 -2.39 -5.72
N GLU A 173 20.59 -1.51 -5.13
CA GLU A 173 21.95 -1.85 -4.69
C GLU A 173 21.94 -2.77 -3.45
N MET A 174 20.98 -2.56 -2.53
CA MET A 174 20.80 -3.42 -1.35
C MET A 174 20.19 -4.77 -1.74
N ASP A 175 19.23 -4.76 -2.68
CA ASP A 175 18.60 -5.97 -3.20
C ASP A 175 19.63 -6.88 -3.91
N ASP A 176 20.56 -6.28 -4.67
CA ASP A 176 21.66 -7.02 -5.33
C ASP A 176 22.60 -7.65 -4.32
N LEU A 177 23.03 -6.89 -3.29
CA LEU A 177 23.90 -7.39 -2.22
C LEU A 177 23.27 -8.55 -1.42
N GLU A 178 21.95 -8.53 -1.25
CA GLU A 178 21.20 -9.58 -0.53
C GLU A 178 20.70 -10.70 -1.46
N SER A 179 21.07 -10.67 -2.75
CA SER A 179 20.62 -11.62 -3.78
C SER A 179 19.09 -11.72 -3.89
N MET A 180 18.40 -10.61 -3.62
CA MET A 180 16.95 -10.50 -3.75
C MET A 180 16.57 -10.38 -5.24
N ASN A 181 15.45 -11.01 -5.62
CA ASN A 181 14.99 -11.00 -7.01
C ASN A 181 13.98 -9.86 -7.25
N SER A 182 14.42 -8.59 -7.09
CA SER A 182 13.55 -7.44 -7.25
C SER A 182 13.21 -7.13 -8.71
N ILE A 183 12.06 -6.46 -8.94
CA ILE A 183 11.64 -6.05 -10.29
C ILE A 183 12.64 -5.08 -10.93
N ALA A 184 13.32 -4.24 -10.13
CA ALA A 184 14.29 -3.29 -10.61
C ALA A 184 15.56 -3.97 -11.13
N LEU A 185 16.04 -5.03 -10.48
CA LEU A 185 17.15 -5.86 -10.95
C LEU A 185 16.81 -6.58 -12.26
N ARG A 186 15.57 -7.10 -12.39
CA ARG A 186 15.15 -7.85 -13.58
C ARG A 186 14.92 -6.97 -14.81
N GLN A 187 14.34 -5.80 -14.65
CA GLN A 187 13.85 -4.99 -15.77
C GLN A 187 14.66 -3.73 -16.02
N GLY A 188 15.41 -3.28 -15.02
CA GLY A 188 16.25 -2.10 -15.08
C GLY A 188 15.50 -0.77 -14.92
N ARG A 189 16.25 0.25 -14.53
CA ARG A 189 15.76 1.60 -14.18
C ARG A 189 14.86 2.23 -15.23
N LYS A 190 15.25 2.17 -16.52
CA LYS A 190 14.50 2.84 -17.60
C LYS A 190 13.08 2.27 -17.75
N VAL A 191 12.94 0.96 -17.66
CA VAL A 191 11.64 0.29 -17.81
C VAL A 191 10.73 0.63 -16.62
N ILE A 192 11.26 0.62 -15.40
CA ILE A 192 10.49 0.96 -14.19
C ILE A 192 10.00 2.42 -14.25
N LEU A 193 10.88 3.37 -14.55
CA LEU A 193 10.51 4.78 -14.68
C LEU A 193 9.49 5.00 -15.80
N GLY A 194 9.67 4.33 -16.95
CA GLY A 194 8.71 4.38 -18.06
C GLY A 194 7.32 3.88 -17.65
N ARG A 195 7.24 2.74 -16.96
CA ARG A 195 5.98 2.20 -16.43
C ARG A 195 5.33 3.13 -15.42
N ALA A 196 6.11 3.66 -14.46
CA ALA A 196 5.61 4.60 -13.47
C ALA A 196 5.02 5.86 -14.14
N LEU A 197 5.71 6.41 -15.15
CA LEU A 197 5.22 7.54 -15.93
C LEU A 197 3.94 7.21 -16.70
N THR A 198 3.87 6.05 -17.34
CA THR A 198 2.67 5.58 -18.05
C THR A 198 1.46 5.50 -17.12
N LEU A 199 1.62 4.92 -15.92
CA LEU A 199 0.55 4.83 -14.93
C LEU A 199 0.10 6.22 -14.44
N LEU A 200 1.03 7.16 -14.25
CA LEU A 200 0.70 8.55 -13.89
C LEU A 200 -0.04 9.28 -15.02
N ILE A 201 0.32 9.04 -16.28
CA ILE A 201 -0.40 9.58 -17.44
C ILE A 201 -1.82 9.01 -17.50
N ILE A 202 -1.99 7.69 -17.37
CA ILE A 202 -3.31 7.05 -17.33
C ILE A 202 -4.15 7.66 -16.21
N LYS A 203 -3.58 7.84 -15.01
CA LYS A 203 -4.26 8.47 -13.90
C LYS A 203 -4.67 9.93 -14.21
N ALA A 204 -3.79 10.71 -14.84
CA ALA A 204 -4.11 12.07 -15.25
C ALA A 204 -5.26 12.13 -16.27
N LEU A 205 -5.27 11.22 -17.25
CA LEU A 205 -6.36 11.09 -18.22
C LEU A 205 -7.68 10.71 -17.55
N LEU A 206 -7.67 9.83 -16.54
CA LEU A 206 -8.86 9.49 -15.75
C LEU A 206 -9.41 10.71 -14.98
N ILE A 207 -8.54 11.57 -14.43
CA ILE A 207 -8.96 12.81 -13.79
C ILE A 207 -9.65 13.72 -14.81
N ILE A 208 -9.02 13.94 -15.97
CA ILE A 208 -9.57 14.80 -17.04
C ILE A 208 -10.91 14.25 -17.53
N ALA A 209 -10.98 12.94 -17.81
CA ALA A 209 -12.22 12.30 -18.22
C ALA A 209 -13.32 12.44 -17.16
N GLY A 210 -12.99 12.29 -15.88
CA GLY A 210 -13.93 12.48 -14.79
C GLY A 210 -14.47 13.91 -14.71
N PHE A 211 -13.63 14.94 -14.94
CA PHE A 211 -14.10 16.32 -15.03
C PHE A 211 -15.06 16.54 -16.21
N ILE A 212 -14.74 16.01 -17.39
CA ILE A 212 -15.58 16.15 -18.59
C ILE A 212 -16.93 15.46 -18.40
N LEU A 213 -16.93 14.27 -17.76
CA LEU A 213 -18.14 13.46 -17.55
C LEU A 213 -18.90 13.82 -16.28
N GLY A 214 -18.43 14.78 -15.49
CA GLY A 214 -19.08 15.21 -14.25
C GLY A 214 -19.00 14.21 -13.08
N TYR A 215 -18.11 13.22 -13.14
CA TYR A 215 -17.95 12.19 -12.11
C TYR A 215 -16.96 12.55 -10.99
N ASN A 216 -16.35 13.73 -11.03
CA ASN A 216 -15.31 14.10 -10.07
C ASN A 216 -15.84 15.02 -8.97
N GLN A 217 -15.59 14.65 -7.73
CA GLN A 217 -15.67 15.55 -6.59
C GLN A 217 -14.37 16.37 -6.52
N GLN A 218 -14.46 17.70 -6.63
CA GLN A 218 -13.29 18.59 -6.73
C GLN A 218 -12.28 18.39 -5.58
N GLY A 219 -12.77 18.33 -4.34
CA GLY A 219 -11.89 18.15 -3.16
C GLY A 219 -11.07 16.85 -3.20
N GLN A 220 -11.68 15.73 -3.64
CA GLN A 220 -11.01 14.45 -3.81
C GLN A 220 -9.88 14.54 -4.85
N GLN A 221 -10.14 15.21 -5.96
CA GLN A 221 -9.17 15.29 -7.06
C GLN A 221 -7.92 16.08 -6.67
N PHE A 222 -8.06 17.16 -5.88
CA PHE A 222 -6.89 17.89 -5.36
C PHE A 222 -5.97 17.02 -4.54
N VAL A 223 -6.51 16.15 -3.67
CA VAL A 223 -5.72 15.20 -2.87
C VAL A 223 -4.99 14.23 -3.78
N PHE A 224 -5.68 13.62 -4.75
CA PHE A 224 -5.06 12.66 -5.66
C PHE A 224 -4.06 13.31 -6.62
N ILE A 225 -4.27 14.56 -7.03
CA ILE A 225 -3.29 15.33 -7.79
C ILE A 225 -2.04 15.56 -6.95
N ALA A 226 -2.17 16.01 -5.70
CA ALA A 226 -1.04 16.23 -4.81
C ALA A 226 -0.20 14.95 -4.61
N MET A 227 -0.84 13.81 -4.33
CA MET A 227 -0.17 12.51 -4.25
C MET A 227 0.57 12.16 -5.56
N GLY A 228 -0.09 12.37 -6.70
CA GLY A 228 0.50 12.10 -8.02
C GLY A 228 1.69 13.01 -8.35
N LEU A 229 1.65 14.28 -7.92
CA LEU A 229 2.76 15.23 -8.13
C LEU A 229 4.01 14.80 -7.34
N VAL A 230 3.85 14.33 -6.10
CA VAL A 230 4.99 13.80 -5.33
C VAL A 230 5.61 12.60 -6.04
N LEU A 231 4.79 11.64 -6.51
CA LEU A 231 5.28 10.49 -7.27
C LEU A 231 5.94 10.90 -8.60
N LEU A 232 5.37 11.88 -9.30
CA LEU A 232 5.96 12.42 -10.53
C LEU A 232 7.35 13.03 -10.25
N LEU A 233 7.50 13.78 -9.17
CA LEU A 233 8.80 14.31 -8.75
C LEU A 233 9.81 13.18 -8.46
N MET A 234 9.38 12.08 -7.84
CA MET A 234 10.22 10.90 -7.62
C MET A 234 10.67 10.24 -8.93
N VAL A 235 9.81 10.24 -9.96
CA VAL A 235 10.14 9.74 -11.31
C VAL A 235 11.13 10.67 -12.04
N ILE A 236 10.94 11.99 -11.94
CA ILE A 236 11.76 12.98 -12.65
C ILE A 236 13.13 13.20 -11.99
N GLN A 237 13.17 13.13 -10.66
CA GLN A 237 14.39 13.40 -9.88
C GLN A 237 14.77 12.21 -8.96
N PRO A 238 14.91 10.99 -9.49
CA PRO A 238 15.11 9.80 -8.65
C PRO A 238 16.41 9.88 -7.85
N ASP A 239 17.47 10.49 -8.38
CA ASP A 239 18.76 10.58 -7.68
C ASP A 239 18.70 11.51 -6.46
N TRP A 240 17.86 12.56 -6.49
CA TRP A 240 17.61 13.41 -5.33
C TRP A 240 16.87 12.67 -4.22
N PHE A 241 15.88 11.84 -4.60
CA PHE A 241 15.11 11.05 -3.64
C PHE A 241 15.91 9.88 -3.05
N ARG A 242 16.87 9.31 -3.81
CA ARG A 242 17.78 8.29 -3.30
C ARG A 242 18.68 8.82 -2.18
N LYS A 243 19.16 10.07 -2.28
CA LYS A 243 20.00 10.70 -1.27
C LYS A 243 19.26 10.77 0.07
N ALA A 244 19.95 10.31 1.15
CA ALA A 244 19.43 10.30 2.51
C ALA A 244 18.08 9.55 2.65
N ASN A 245 17.80 8.57 1.79
CA ASN A 245 16.58 7.75 1.79
C ASN A 245 15.26 8.57 1.78
N ARG A 246 15.27 9.74 1.13
CA ARG A 246 14.08 10.62 1.04
C ARG A 246 12.88 9.94 0.39
N TYR A 247 13.14 8.95 -0.50
CA TYR A 247 12.09 8.17 -1.14
C TYR A 247 11.18 7.45 -0.14
N LYS A 248 11.72 7.00 1.02
CA LYS A 248 10.92 6.36 2.07
C LYS A 248 9.93 7.34 2.67
N LEU A 249 10.40 8.54 3.02
CA LEU A 249 9.53 9.57 3.57
C LEU A 249 8.49 10.06 2.54
N ALA A 250 8.90 10.25 1.29
CA ALA A 250 8.00 10.71 0.23
C ALA A 250 7.00 9.61 -0.16
N GLY A 251 7.47 8.39 -0.43
CA GLY A 251 6.65 7.28 -0.89
C GLY A 251 5.60 6.84 0.14
N ASP A 252 6.00 6.65 1.39
CA ASP A 252 5.04 6.31 2.46
C ASP A 252 4.19 7.52 2.84
N GLY A 253 4.77 8.72 2.79
CA GLY A 253 4.12 9.98 3.15
C GLY A 253 2.98 10.39 2.22
N ILE A 254 2.95 9.96 0.96
CA ILE A 254 1.82 10.29 0.05
C ILE A 254 0.48 9.81 0.60
N PHE A 255 0.45 8.67 1.29
CA PHE A 255 -0.77 8.12 1.87
C PHE A 255 -1.22 8.81 3.16
N LEU A 256 -0.39 9.72 3.71
CA LEU A 256 -0.78 10.62 4.80
C LEU A 256 -1.47 11.89 4.28
N ILE A 257 -1.26 12.27 2.99
CA ILE A 257 -1.85 13.46 2.38
C ILE A 257 -3.38 13.47 2.48
N PRO A 258 -4.12 12.34 2.27
CA PRO A 258 -5.56 12.30 2.49
C PRO A 258 -6.00 12.73 3.90
N GLY A 259 -5.15 12.50 4.91
CA GLY A 259 -5.40 12.94 6.29
C GLY A 259 -5.47 14.46 6.44
N LEU A 260 -4.72 15.23 5.63
CA LEU A 260 -4.78 16.69 5.65
C LEU A 260 -6.14 17.23 5.17
N ALA A 261 -6.82 16.49 4.32
CA ALA A 261 -8.15 16.86 3.85
C ALA A 261 -9.26 16.54 4.87
N LEU A 262 -8.95 15.83 5.95
CA LEU A 262 -9.89 15.55 7.05
C LEU A 262 -9.92 16.66 8.09
N LEU A 263 -8.89 17.51 8.12
CA LEU A 263 -8.81 18.71 8.98
C LEU A 263 -9.72 19.80 8.44
#